data_c05413550b9e409777b78e67d6523a6d
#
_entry.id   c05413550b9e409777b78e67d6523a6d
#
_cell.length_a   1.000
_cell.length_b   1.000
_cell.length_c   1.000
_cell.angle_alpha   90.00
_cell.angle_beta   90.00
_cell.angle_gamma   90.00
#
_symmetry.space_group_name_H-M   'P 1'
#
loop_
_entity.id
_entity.type
_entity.pdbx_description
1 polymer ?
#
loop_
_entity_poly.entity_id
_entity_poly.type
_entity_poly.pdbx_seq_one_letter_code
_entity_poly.pdbx_strand_id
1 'polypeptide(L)'
;WRNYAALNEQFVRQHQNTTYEAARDLLAASHQHVLGMIEGFSNDELFTKKHFGWTGTTSLGSYFVSATSSHYEWAAKKTRAYARTLAR
;
A
#
# COMPACT_ATOMS: atom_id res chain seq x y z
N TRP A 1 -15.39 -0.16 4.81
CA TRP A 1 -14.63 -0.73 3.68
C TRP A 1 -15.35 -1.90 3.03
N ARG A 2 -16.63 -1.74 2.72
CA ARG A 2 -17.42 -2.83 2.13
C ARG A 2 -17.42 -2.82 0.60
N ASN A 3 -16.85 -1.78 -0.03
CA ASN A 3 -16.90 -1.57 -1.48
C ASN A 3 -15.52 -1.56 -2.13
N TYR A 4 -14.67 -2.51 -1.76
CA TYR A 4 -13.33 -2.61 -2.35
C TYR A 4 -13.35 -2.75 -3.88
N ALA A 5 -14.29 -3.54 -4.41
CA ALA A 5 -14.38 -3.75 -5.85
C ALA A 5 -14.69 -2.45 -6.59
N ALA A 6 -15.65 -1.67 -6.08
CA ALA A 6 -16.01 -0.39 -6.68
C ALA A 6 -14.88 0.64 -6.56
N LEU A 7 -14.20 0.68 -5.43
CA LEU A 7 -13.07 1.57 -5.19
C LEU A 7 -11.90 1.23 -6.13
N ASN A 8 -11.58 -0.05 -6.26
CA ASN A 8 -10.52 -0.50 -7.15
C ASN A 8 -10.85 -0.21 -8.62
N GLU A 9 -12.10 -0.36 -9.01
CA GLU A 9 -12.54 -0.01 -10.36
C GLU A 9 -12.37 1.48 -10.62
N GLN A 10 -12.68 2.32 -9.65
CA GLN A 10 -12.46 3.76 -9.73
C GLN A 10 -10.97 4.08 -9.93
N PHE A 11 -10.08 3.43 -9.19
CA PHE A 11 -8.63 3.61 -9.34
C PHE A 11 -8.16 3.21 -10.73
N VAL A 12 -8.64 2.09 -11.24
CA VAL A 12 -8.31 1.64 -12.60
C VAL A 12 -8.72 2.71 -13.64
N ARG A 13 -9.93 3.25 -13.52
CA ARG A 13 -10.41 4.30 -14.43
C ARG A 13 -9.58 5.57 -14.35
N GLN A 14 -9.21 6.00 -13.14
CA GLN A 14 -8.40 7.20 -12.92
C GLN A 14 -7.02 7.08 -13.57
N HIS A 15 -6.49 5.87 -13.68
CA HIS A 15 -5.12 5.64 -14.13
C HIS A 15 -5.01 4.95 -15.49
N GLN A 16 -6.12 4.83 -16.25
CA GLN A 16 -6.11 4.21 -17.58
C GLN A 16 -5.08 4.84 -18.52
N ASN A 17 -4.91 6.16 -18.43
CA ASN A 17 -3.99 6.91 -19.30
C ASN A 17 -2.71 7.33 -18.59
N THR A 18 -2.48 6.83 -17.38
CA THR A 18 -1.26 7.10 -16.63
C THR A 18 -0.11 6.30 -17.23
N THR A 19 0.96 6.97 -17.62
CA THR A 19 2.15 6.29 -18.13
C THR A 19 2.85 5.51 -17.03
N TYR A 20 3.69 4.56 -17.44
CA TYR A 20 4.51 3.80 -16.50
C TYR A 20 5.40 4.73 -15.66
N GLU A 21 6.03 5.72 -16.31
CA GLU A 21 6.89 6.69 -15.60
C GLU A 21 6.11 7.51 -14.59
N ALA A 22 4.92 8.00 -14.98
CA ALA A 22 4.06 8.76 -14.08
C ALA A 22 3.59 7.91 -12.91
N ALA A 23 3.21 6.66 -13.14
CA ALA A 23 2.79 5.74 -12.10
C ALA A 23 3.93 5.45 -11.13
N ARG A 24 5.13 5.26 -11.64
CA ARG A 24 6.35 5.05 -10.84
C ARG A 24 6.63 6.25 -9.93
N ASP A 25 6.51 7.46 -10.46
CA ASP A 25 6.73 8.69 -9.70
C ASP A 25 5.67 8.86 -8.60
N LEU A 26 4.41 8.56 -8.91
CA LEU A 26 3.32 8.58 -7.93
C LEU A 26 3.57 7.58 -6.79
N LEU A 27 4.01 6.38 -7.12
CA LEU A 27 4.33 5.37 -6.10
C LEU A 27 5.48 5.84 -5.21
N ALA A 28 6.54 6.37 -5.79
CA ALA A 28 7.68 6.88 -5.03
C ALA A 28 7.27 8.02 -4.10
N ALA A 29 6.45 8.95 -4.58
CA ALA A 29 5.97 10.08 -3.78
C ALA A 29 5.07 9.61 -2.63
N SER A 30 4.12 8.71 -2.89
CA SER A 30 3.23 8.20 -1.84
C SER A 30 3.98 7.35 -0.82
N HIS A 31 4.98 6.58 -1.26
CA HIS A 31 5.85 5.81 -0.35
C HIS A 31 6.60 6.74 0.61
N GLN A 32 7.21 7.82 0.10
CA GLN A 32 7.90 8.80 0.93
C GLN A 32 6.95 9.48 1.91
N HIS A 33 5.73 9.77 1.47
CA HIS A 33 4.72 10.36 2.34
C HIS A 33 4.36 9.42 3.50
N VAL A 34 4.16 8.15 3.23
CA VAL A 34 3.85 7.13 4.25
C VAL A 34 5.02 6.97 5.22
N LEU A 35 6.26 6.95 4.72
CA LEU A 35 7.45 6.89 5.60
C LEU A 35 7.49 8.08 6.55
N GLY A 36 7.20 9.28 6.05
CA GLY A 36 7.13 10.48 6.89
C GLY A 36 6.06 10.37 7.97
N MET A 37 4.91 9.80 7.65
CA MET A 37 3.85 9.55 8.64
C MET A 37 4.31 8.59 9.72
N ILE A 38 4.98 7.49 9.35
CA ILE A 38 5.48 6.49 10.29
C ILE A 38 6.51 7.12 11.24
N GLU A 39 7.41 7.93 10.72
CA GLU A 39 8.44 8.62 11.53
C GLU A 39 7.84 9.58 12.55
N GLY A 40 6.63 10.06 12.30
CA GLY A 40 5.91 10.95 13.22
C GLY A 40 5.34 10.25 14.45
N PHE A 41 5.29 8.91 14.47
CA PHE A 41 4.77 8.13 15.60
C PHE A 41 5.91 7.60 16.46
N SER A 42 5.66 7.50 17.78
CA SER A 42 6.60 6.84 18.71
C SER A 42 6.54 5.31 18.54
N ASN A 43 7.56 4.63 19.06
CA ASN A 43 7.56 3.16 19.09
C ASN A 43 6.35 2.61 19.85
N ASP A 44 5.98 3.23 20.96
CA ASP A 44 4.80 2.81 21.72
C ASP A 44 3.53 2.95 20.89
N GLU A 45 3.37 4.04 20.17
CA GLU A 45 2.20 4.25 19.30
C GLU A 45 2.13 3.22 18.17
N LEU A 46 3.28 2.86 17.59
CA LEU A 46 3.34 1.93 16.46
C LEU A 46 3.17 0.47 16.87
N PHE A 47 3.78 0.06 17.98
CA PHE A 47 3.95 -1.36 18.30
C PHE A 47 3.14 -1.86 19.47
N THR A 48 2.54 -0.97 20.28
CA THR A 48 1.68 -1.39 21.37
C THR A 48 0.31 -1.79 20.83
N LYS A 49 -0.08 -3.04 21.06
CA LYS A 49 -1.41 -3.51 20.69
C LYS A 49 -2.47 -2.73 21.45
N LYS A 50 -3.54 -2.38 20.76
CA LYS A 50 -4.68 -1.64 21.33
C LYS A 50 -4.33 -0.25 21.84
N HIS A 51 -3.19 0.31 21.43
CA HIS A 51 -2.84 1.70 21.82
C HIS A 51 -3.92 2.67 21.35
N PHE A 52 -4.37 2.52 20.10
CA PHE A 52 -5.52 3.25 19.56
C PHE A 52 -6.76 2.34 19.57
N GLY A 53 -7.90 2.89 19.97
CA GLY A 53 -9.14 2.12 20.05
C GLY A 53 -9.58 1.49 18.73
N TRP A 54 -9.27 2.14 17.62
CA TRP A 54 -9.70 1.69 16.30
C TRP A 54 -8.81 0.60 15.69
N THR A 55 -7.65 0.31 16.27
CA THR A 55 -6.76 -0.75 15.76
C THR A 55 -7.21 -2.16 16.22
N GLY A 56 -8.23 -2.26 17.04
CA GLY A 56 -8.71 -3.54 17.54
C GLY A 56 -7.65 -4.24 18.39
N THR A 57 -7.39 -5.52 18.11
CA THR A 57 -6.42 -6.33 18.85
C THR A 57 -5.00 -6.24 18.30
N THR A 58 -4.78 -5.42 17.26
CA THR A 58 -3.47 -5.28 16.61
C THR A 58 -2.82 -3.95 16.96
N SER A 59 -1.65 -3.69 16.40
CA SER A 59 -0.93 -2.45 16.53
C SER A 59 -1.09 -1.58 15.29
N LEU A 60 -0.85 -0.28 15.42
CA LEU A 60 -0.81 0.62 14.27
C LEU A 60 0.27 0.19 13.27
N GLY A 61 1.42 -0.28 13.76
CA GLY A 61 2.49 -0.79 12.92
C GLY A 61 2.05 -1.92 12.00
N SER A 62 1.17 -2.80 12.47
CA SER A 62 0.61 -3.89 11.64
C SER A 62 -0.18 -3.36 10.46
N TYR A 63 -0.94 -2.27 10.65
CA TYR A 63 -1.65 -1.62 9.54
C TYR A 63 -0.68 -1.06 8.50
N PHE A 64 0.42 -0.42 8.94
CA PHE A 64 1.43 0.08 8.02
C PHE A 64 2.10 -1.03 7.23
N VAL A 65 2.45 -2.14 7.87
CA VAL A 65 3.04 -3.30 7.19
C VAL A 65 2.08 -3.85 6.13
N SER A 66 0.80 -4.01 6.49
CA SER A 66 -0.22 -4.51 5.57
C SER A 66 -0.39 -3.58 4.36
N ALA A 67 -0.41 -2.26 4.58
CA ALA A 67 -0.63 -1.28 3.52
C ALA A 67 0.61 -1.03 2.65
N THR A 68 1.81 -1.35 3.13
CA THR A 68 3.06 -1.08 2.41
C THR A 68 3.77 -2.36 1.99
N SER A 69 4.65 -2.91 2.83
CA SER A 69 5.53 -4.01 2.44
C SER A 69 4.77 -5.25 1.96
N SER A 70 3.68 -5.63 2.62
CA SER A 70 2.88 -6.78 2.22
C SER A 70 2.20 -6.56 0.86
N HIS A 71 1.66 -5.37 0.66
CA HIS A 71 1.02 -4.98 -0.60
C HIS A 71 2.04 -4.89 -1.74
N TYR A 72 3.20 -4.31 -1.48
CA TYR A 72 4.27 -4.20 -2.47
C TYR A 72 4.76 -5.57 -2.90
N GLU A 73 4.92 -6.51 -1.96
CA GLU A 73 5.31 -7.88 -2.27
C GLU A 73 4.28 -8.57 -3.15
N TRP A 74 3.00 -8.43 -2.82
CA TRP A 74 1.91 -8.98 -3.63
C TRP A 74 1.93 -8.41 -5.05
N ALA A 75 2.05 -7.09 -5.19
CA ALA A 75 2.10 -6.42 -6.49
C ALA A 75 3.34 -6.87 -7.30
N ALA A 76 4.50 -7.00 -6.65
CA ALA A 76 5.72 -7.45 -7.30
C ALA A 76 5.57 -8.89 -7.83
N LYS A 77 4.93 -9.77 -7.08
CA LYS A 77 4.66 -11.14 -7.53
C LYS A 77 3.77 -11.15 -8.75
N LYS A 78 2.71 -10.34 -8.76
CA LYS A 78 1.79 -10.23 -9.90
C LYS A 78 2.49 -9.68 -11.14
N THR A 79 3.32 -8.66 -10.96
CA THR A 79 4.09 -8.04 -12.05
C THR A 79 5.08 -9.03 -12.65
N ARG A 80 5.80 -9.79 -11.81
CA ARG A 80 6.74 -10.82 -12.29
C ARG A 80 6.02 -11.94 -13.04
N ALA A 81 4.88 -12.38 -12.55
CA ALA A 81 4.09 -13.41 -13.22
C ALA A 81 3.64 -12.95 -14.62
N TYR A 82 3.22 -11.70 -14.73
CA TYR A 82 2.85 -11.11 -16.02
C TYR A 82 4.06 -11.01 -16.96
N ALA A 83 5.20 -10.55 -16.45
CA ALA A 83 6.43 -10.44 -17.24
C ALA A 83 6.86 -11.78 -17.83
N ARG A 84 6.69 -12.87 -17.09
CA ARG A 84 6.99 -14.23 -17.60
C ARG A 84 6.10 -14.61 -18.79
N THR A 85 4.86 -14.17 -18.83
CA THR A 85 3.97 -14.44 -19.96
C THR A 85 4.44 -13.70 -21.21
N LEU A 86 5.04 -12.53 -21.07
CA LEU A 86 5.57 -11.75 -22.19
C LEU A 86 6.88 -12.32 -22.74
N ALA A 87 7.63 -13.04 -21.92
CA ALA A 87 8.94 -13.61 -22.30
C ALA A 87 8.83 -14.90 -23.12
N ARG A 88 7.62 -15.45 -23.29
CA ARG A 88 7.38 -16.70 -24.04
C ARG A 88 7.13 -16.46 -25.53
#